data_3ae06b223aa3823578812428ef3a18dd
#
_entry.id   3ae06b223aa3823578812428ef3a18dd
#
_cell.length_a   1.000
_cell.length_b   1.000
_cell.length_c   1.000
_cell.angle_alpha   90.00
_cell.angle_beta   90.00
_cell.angle_gamma   90.00
#
_symmetry.space_group_name_H-M   'P 1'
#
loop_
_entity.id
_entity.type
_entity.pdbx_description
1 polymer ?
#
loop_
_entity_poly.entity_id
_entity_poly.type
_entity_poly.pdbx_seq_one_letter_code
_entity_poly.pdbx_strand_id
1 'polypeptide(L)'
;MKRSNLFKRSAAMLLAGLMAVSMSACGGSSASGNDSGDSQASSSGDTHKLSVVLKTTSSEYWSYVIAGIEQAEKDLGNVEVDVRGANSDTDFDGQLNMVETIVNADMCEAIAIAPLQ
;
A
#
# COMPACT_ATOMS: atom_id res chain seq x y z
N MET A 1 31.75 12.03 -35.76
CA MET A 1 30.75 11.79 -36.81
C MET A 1 29.43 11.61 -36.17
N LYS A 2 28.57 12.67 -36.09
CA LYS A 2 27.42 12.94 -36.98
C LYS A 2 26.34 11.84 -36.85
N ARG A 3 25.08 12.04 -36.49
CA ARG A 3 24.09 13.15 -36.60
C ARG A 3 22.91 12.74 -35.72
N SER A 4 22.33 13.53 -34.78
CA SER A 4 21.24 14.51 -34.98
C SER A 4 20.06 14.06 -35.88
N ASN A 5 18.89 14.00 -35.29
CA ASN A 5 17.59 14.38 -35.85
C ASN A 5 16.54 14.18 -34.74
N LEU A 6 16.06 15.11 -34.06
CA LEU A 6 15.27 16.29 -34.36
C LEU A 6 14.06 15.99 -35.28
N PHE A 7 12.92 15.65 -34.68
CA PHE A 7 11.67 15.92 -35.35
C PHE A 7 10.75 16.71 -34.42
N LYS A 8 10.68 17.98 -34.81
CA LYS A 8 9.72 18.98 -34.38
C LYS A 8 8.38 18.78 -35.11
N ARG A 9 7.38 19.42 -34.54
CA ARG A 9 6.11 19.94 -35.11
C ARG A 9 4.90 19.04 -34.88
N SER A 10 4.05 19.53 -34.05
CA SER A 10 2.98 20.52 -34.17
C SER A 10 1.66 19.89 -34.63
N ALA A 11 0.65 20.00 -33.81
CA ALA A 11 -0.57 20.70 -34.18
C ALA A 11 -1.58 20.66 -33.03
N ALA A 12 -2.00 21.83 -32.68
CA ALA A 12 -3.14 22.12 -31.82
C ALA A 12 -4.43 21.69 -32.50
N MET A 13 -5.41 21.23 -31.70
CA MET A 13 -6.80 21.60 -31.96
C MET A 13 -7.61 21.51 -30.66
N LEU A 14 -8.12 22.68 -30.34
CA LEU A 14 -9.20 22.97 -29.43
C LEU A 14 -10.46 22.19 -29.83
N LEU A 15 -11.15 21.63 -28.86
CA LEU A 15 -12.60 21.53 -28.91
C LEU A 15 -13.16 21.63 -27.49
N ALA A 16 -13.77 22.75 -27.28
CA ALA A 16 -14.64 23.05 -26.16
C ALA A 16 -15.89 22.19 -26.24
N GLY A 17 -16.29 21.62 -25.15
CA GLY A 17 -17.55 20.90 -24.97
C GLY A 17 -18.05 21.10 -23.56
N LEU A 18 -18.86 22.16 -23.40
CA LEU A 18 -19.78 22.36 -22.27
C LEU A 18 -20.75 21.18 -22.22
N MET A 19 -21.04 20.67 -21.04
CA MET A 19 -22.34 20.12 -20.64
C MET A 19 -22.26 19.79 -19.17
N ALA A 20 -22.85 20.62 -18.40
CA ALA A 20 -24.22 20.56 -17.88
C ALA A 20 -24.30 19.86 -16.54
N VAL A 21 -24.48 20.71 -15.58
CA VAL A 21 -24.99 20.51 -14.22
C VAL A 21 -26.29 19.70 -14.26
N SER A 22 -26.36 18.64 -13.47
CA SER A 22 -27.62 18.15 -12.93
C SER A 22 -27.44 17.86 -11.45
N MET A 23 -27.75 18.87 -10.67
CA MET A 23 -28.21 18.74 -9.30
C MET A 23 -29.52 17.96 -9.33
N SER A 24 -29.58 16.86 -8.65
CA SER A 24 -30.81 16.26 -8.22
C SER A 24 -30.73 16.02 -6.75
N ALA A 25 -31.38 16.88 -6.03
CA ALA A 25 -31.57 16.77 -4.59
C ALA A 25 -32.74 15.85 -4.29
N CYS A 26 -32.68 15.32 -3.10
CA CYS A 26 -33.78 14.99 -2.20
C CYS A 26 -34.28 13.57 -2.11
N GLY A 27 -34.14 13.03 -0.90
CA GLY A 27 -35.29 12.47 -0.20
C GLY A 27 -35.24 11.00 0.17
N GLY A 28 -34.91 10.72 1.43
CA GLY A 28 -35.75 9.87 2.25
C GLY A 28 -35.45 8.38 2.32
N SER A 29 -35.08 7.96 3.53
CA SER A 29 -35.46 6.72 4.22
C SER A 29 -34.82 5.38 3.86
N SER A 30 -34.00 4.92 4.81
CA SER A 30 -33.90 3.56 5.37
C SER A 30 -34.05 2.36 4.45
N ALA A 31 -32.92 1.72 4.14
CA ALA A 31 -32.86 0.26 4.05
C ALA A 31 -31.40 -0.20 4.21
N SER A 32 -31.17 -1.06 5.17
CA SER A 32 -29.99 -1.89 5.36
C SER A 32 -29.64 -2.57 4.05
N GLY A 33 -28.50 -2.24 3.49
CA GLY A 33 -27.91 -2.90 2.32
C GLY A 33 -26.42 -3.06 2.59
N ASN A 34 -26.01 -4.28 2.80
CA ASN A 34 -24.65 -4.73 2.90
C ASN A 34 -24.03 -4.57 1.49
N ASP A 35 -23.41 -3.43 1.26
CA ASP A 35 -22.71 -3.17 0.00
C ASP A 35 -21.21 -3.37 0.25
N SER A 36 -20.76 -4.53 -0.16
CA SER A 36 -19.34 -4.84 -0.30
C SER A 36 -18.81 -3.99 -1.46
N GLY A 37 -18.41 -2.78 -1.15
CA GLY A 37 -17.73 -1.90 -2.09
C GLY A 37 -16.39 -2.50 -2.46
N ASP A 38 -16.35 -3.17 -3.58
CA ASP A 38 -15.13 -3.49 -4.32
C ASP A 38 -14.50 -2.17 -4.78
N SER A 39 -13.68 -1.60 -3.91
CA SER A 39 -12.84 -0.45 -4.25
C SER A 39 -11.58 -0.96 -4.91
N GLN A 40 -11.70 -1.29 -6.17
CA GLN A 40 -10.55 -1.52 -7.05
C GLN A 40 -9.84 -0.18 -7.24
N ALA A 41 -8.96 0.15 -6.31
CA ALA A 41 -8.06 1.28 -6.44
C ALA A 41 -6.97 0.91 -7.46
N SER A 42 -7.25 1.22 -8.72
CA SER A 42 -6.27 1.21 -9.79
C SER A 42 -5.38 2.44 -9.61
N SER A 43 -4.37 2.36 -8.76
CA SER A 43 -3.34 3.38 -8.66
C SER A 43 -2.10 2.91 -9.45
N SER A 44 -1.96 3.42 -10.66
CA SER A 44 -0.67 3.52 -11.32
C SER A 44 0.12 4.63 -10.62
N GLY A 45 0.73 4.32 -9.51
CA GLY A 45 1.49 5.22 -8.66
C GLY A 45 2.65 4.47 -8.04
N ASP A 46 3.49 5.18 -7.33
CA ASP A 46 4.68 4.67 -6.66
C ASP A 46 4.37 3.45 -5.77
N THR A 47 5.31 2.53 -5.67
CA THR A 47 5.22 1.38 -4.77
C THR A 47 5.47 1.85 -3.34
N HIS A 48 4.52 1.60 -2.44
CA HIS A 48 4.62 1.92 -1.03
C HIS A 48 5.37 0.82 -0.28
N LYS A 49 6.33 1.21 0.54
CA LYS A 49 7.11 0.28 1.36
C LYS A 49 6.61 0.27 2.79
N LEU A 50 6.27 -0.91 3.27
CA LEU A 50 5.82 -1.15 4.64
C LEU A 50 6.75 -2.15 5.32
N SER A 51 6.96 -2.01 6.62
CA SER A 51 7.63 -3.02 7.43
C SER A 51 6.69 -3.56 8.49
N VAL A 52 6.66 -4.87 8.66
CA VAL A 52 5.87 -5.55 9.69
C VAL A 52 6.82 -6.28 10.62
N VAL A 53 6.82 -5.91 11.90
CA VAL A 53 7.66 -6.54 12.92
C VAL A 53 6.79 -7.37 13.85
N LEU A 54 6.92 -8.69 13.73
CA LEU A 54 6.16 -9.68 14.49
C LEU A 54 6.88 -10.05 15.79
N LYS A 55 6.18 -10.70 16.72
CA LYS A 55 6.78 -11.24 17.94
C LYS A 55 7.84 -12.29 17.62
N THR A 56 7.52 -13.17 16.67
CA THR A 56 8.43 -14.18 16.13
C THR A 56 7.91 -14.65 14.78
N THR A 57 8.77 -15.22 13.95
CA THR A 57 8.38 -15.88 12.71
C THR A 57 8.32 -17.40 12.84
N SER A 58 8.69 -17.93 14.02
CA SER A 58 8.88 -19.38 14.24
C SER A 58 7.63 -20.14 14.63
N SER A 59 6.51 -19.48 14.93
CA SER A 59 5.27 -20.16 15.35
C SER A 59 4.29 -20.31 14.19
N GLU A 60 3.49 -21.38 14.26
CA GLU A 60 2.45 -21.67 13.27
C GLU A 60 1.43 -20.53 13.12
N TYR A 61 1.05 -19.90 14.23
CA TYR A 61 0.15 -18.74 14.21
C TYR A 61 0.69 -17.61 13.32
N TRP A 62 1.96 -17.25 13.48
CA TRP A 62 2.56 -16.17 12.70
C TRP A 62 2.76 -16.54 11.24
N SER A 63 2.91 -17.82 10.90
CA SER A 63 2.96 -18.24 9.50
C SER A 63 1.64 -17.98 8.76
N TYR A 64 0.48 -18.11 9.41
CA TYR A 64 -0.80 -17.71 8.82
C TYR A 64 -0.92 -16.20 8.64
N VAL A 65 -0.41 -15.42 9.60
CA VAL A 65 -0.38 -13.95 9.50
C VAL A 65 0.50 -13.52 8.31
N ILE A 66 1.68 -14.11 8.18
CA ILE A 66 2.60 -13.85 7.05
C ILE A 66 1.94 -14.18 5.72
N ALA A 67 1.30 -15.33 5.61
CA ALA A 67 0.57 -15.70 4.39
C ALA A 67 -0.54 -14.70 4.03
N GLY A 68 -1.23 -14.16 5.05
CA GLY A 68 -2.22 -13.10 4.84
C GLY A 68 -1.62 -11.79 4.35
N ILE A 69 -0.45 -11.41 4.86
CA ILE A 69 0.31 -10.23 4.42
C ILE A 69 0.74 -10.40 2.96
N GLU A 70 1.32 -11.54 2.61
CA GLU A 70 1.75 -11.85 1.24
C GLU A 70 0.58 -11.85 0.24
N GLN A 71 -0.61 -12.29 0.69
CA GLN A 71 -1.80 -12.25 -0.15
C GLN A 71 -2.27 -10.81 -0.34
N ALA A 72 -2.30 -9.99 0.73
CA ALA A 72 -2.68 -8.59 0.65
C ALA A 72 -1.73 -7.78 -0.25
N GLU A 73 -0.43 -8.05 -0.19
CA GLU A 73 0.58 -7.44 -1.07
C GLU A 73 0.29 -7.73 -2.55
N LYS A 74 -0.04 -8.99 -2.87
CA LYS A 74 -0.43 -9.39 -4.23
C LYS A 74 -1.72 -8.72 -4.70
N ASP A 75 -2.71 -8.63 -3.82
CA ASP A 75 -4.02 -8.08 -4.15
C ASP A 75 -3.96 -6.55 -4.36
N LEU A 76 -3.14 -5.86 -3.59
CA LEU A 76 -2.93 -4.42 -3.71
C LEU A 76 -2.04 -4.04 -4.90
N GLY A 77 -0.99 -4.80 -5.18
CA GLY A 77 -0.10 -4.65 -6.33
C GLY A 77 0.81 -3.42 -6.33
N ASN A 78 0.61 -2.48 -5.42
CA ASN A 78 1.42 -1.28 -5.26
C ASN A 78 2.03 -1.13 -3.86
N VAL A 79 2.14 -2.22 -3.14
CA VAL A 79 2.71 -2.29 -1.79
C VAL A 79 3.78 -3.37 -1.77
N GLU A 80 4.91 -3.07 -1.15
CA GLU A 80 6.00 -4.00 -0.84
C GLU A 80 6.11 -4.12 0.68
N VAL A 81 6.05 -5.33 1.23
CA VAL A 81 6.03 -5.55 2.68
C VAL A 81 7.26 -6.35 3.12
N ASP A 82 8.11 -5.72 3.94
CA ASP A 82 9.22 -6.39 4.63
C ASP A 82 8.73 -6.95 5.96
N VAL A 83 8.66 -8.27 6.08
CA VAL A 83 8.20 -8.95 7.30
C VAL A 83 9.38 -9.48 8.09
N ARG A 84 9.47 -9.05 9.35
CA ARG A 84 10.50 -9.47 10.30
C ARG A 84 9.88 -9.98 11.59
N GLY A 85 10.63 -10.76 12.35
CA GLY A 85 10.23 -11.19 13.68
C GLY A 85 11.43 -11.50 14.54
N ALA A 86 11.28 -11.30 15.85
CA ALA A 86 12.30 -11.65 16.82
C ALA A 86 12.56 -13.17 16.86
N ASN A 87 13.69 -13.56 17.41
CA ASN A 87 14.07 -14.99 17.49
C ASN A 87 13.14 -15.79 18.41
N SER A 88 12.54 -15.12 19.39
CA SER A 88 11.58 -15.71 20.32
C SER A 88 10.63 -14.64 20.87
N ASP A 89 9.55 -15.07 21.51
CA ASP A 89 8.57 -14.19 22.18
C ASP A 89 9.13 -13.44 23.40
N THR A 90 10.38 -13.69 23.78
CA THR A 90 11.08 -13.05 24.89
C THR A 90 12.32 -12.27 24.44
N ASP A 91 12.56 -12.19 23.15
CA ASP A 91 13.72 -11.46 22.59
C ASP A 91 13.37 -9.98 22.37
N PHE A 92 13.21 -9.25 23.48
CA PHE A 92 12.86 -7.83 23.48
C PHE A 92 13.93 -6.97 22.81
N ASP A 93 15.19 -7.26 23.09
CA ASP A 93 16.32 -6.51 22.53
C ASP A 93 16.41 -6.74 21.01
N GLY A 94 16.16 -7.96 20.56
CA GLY A 94 16.11 -8.29 19.13
C GLY A 94 15.00 -7.54 18.42
N GLN A 95 13.81 -7.46 19.00
CA GLN A 95 12.70 -6.71 18.41
C GLN A 95 13.00 -5.21 18.39
N LEU A 96 13.55 -4.65 19.46
CA LEU A 96 13.92 -3.24 19.54
C LEU A 96 14.95 -2.88 18.47
N ASN A 97 16.02 -3.66 18.37
CA ASN A 97 17.07 -3.46 17.36
C ASN A 97 16.55 -3.50 15.93
N MET A 98 15.55 -4.37 15.64
CA MET A 98 14.92 -4.41 14.32
C MET A 98 14.19 -3.10 14.02
N VAL A 99 13.39 -2.60 14.97
CA VAL A 99 12.65 -1.35 14.80
C VAL A 99 13.59 -0.18 14.62
N GLU A 100 14.63 -0.07 15.46
CA GLU A 100 15.64 0.97 15.35
C GLU A 100 16.37 0.93 13.99
N THR A 101 16.68 -0.27 13.50
CA THR A 101 17.30 -0.45 12.18
C THR A 101 16.40 0.05 11.07
N ILE A 102 15.11 -0.31 11.09
CA ILE A 102 14.14 0.10 10.07
C ILE A 102 13.99 1.62 10.05
N VAL A 103 13.84 2.23 11.23
CA VAL A 103 13.66 3.68 11.35
C VAL A 103 14.91 4.45 10.95
N ASN A 104 16.08 4.03 11.44
CA ASN A 104 17.35 4.74 11.18
C ASN A 104 17.79 4.65 9.71
N ALA A 105 17.41 3.57 9.04
CA ALA A 105 17.75 3.36 7.64
C ALA A 105 16.70 3.88 6.65
N ASP A 106 15.60 4.47 7.16
CA ASP A 106 14.49 4.99 6.34
C ASP A 106 13.97 3.95 5.32
N MET A 107 13.78 2.71 5.81
CA MET A 107 13.52 1.55 4.95
C MET A 107 12.09 1.48 4.45
N CYS A 108 11.15 2.18 5.09
CA CYS A 108 9.72 2.08 4.79
C CYS A 108 8.97 3.36 5.18
N GLU A 109 7.79 3.53 4.60
CA GLU A 109 6.88 4.66 4.87
C GLU A 109 6.05 4.45 6.14
N ALA A 110 5.80 3.20 6.50
CA ALA A 110 5.05 2.85 7.71
C ALA A 110 5.52 1.52 8.31
N ILE A 111 5.38 1.41 9.64
CA ILE A 111 5.73 0.23 10.40
C ILE A 111 4.50 -0.27 11.17
N ALA A 112 4.20 -1.55 11.03
CA ALA A 112 3.23 -2.25 11.88
C ALA A 112 4.00 -3.16 12.83
N ILE A 113 3.67 -3.11 14.12
CA ILE A 113 4.39 -3.86 15.16
C ILE A 113 3.41 -4.69 15.99
N ALA A 114 3.72 -5.98 16.17
CA ALA A 114 3.16 -6.81 17.22
C ALA A 114 4.14 -6.81 18.40
N PRO A 115 3.97 -5.95 19.41
CA PRO A 115 4.99 -5.75 20.44
C PRO A 115 5.08 -6.94 21.38
N LEU A 116 6.30 -7.26 21.78
CA LEU A 116 6.56 -8.16 22.91
C LEU A 116 6.13 -7.49 24.22
N GLN A 117 5.60 -8.27 25.17
CA GLN A 117 5.10 -7.80 26.47
C GLN A 117 5.78 -8.57 27.59
#